data_22e62358f1354c3936c290ffed90c2cf
#
_entry.id   22e62358f1354c3936c290ffed90c2cf
#
_cell.length_a   1.000
_cell.length_b   1.000
_cell.length_c   1.000
_cell.angle_alpha   90.00
_cell.angle_beta   90.00
_cell.angle_gamma   90.00
#
_symmetry.space_group_name_H-M   'P 1'
#
loop_
_entity.id
_entity.type
_entity.pdbx_description
1 polymer ?
#
loop_
_entity_poly.entity_id
_entity_poly.type
_entity_poly.pdbx_seq_one_letter_code
_entity_poly.pdbx_strand_id
1 'polypeptide(L)'
;MKKLTTELPTRIEAGGVCFQGEDWGGINVARVRFPAGADATPLLEGMPDNLCQCPHWGTVVKGSIHVTYTDGTEETVNAGEVYYWPPGHTVRVDEDYEAIEFSPSDQMAELMNHLSAKLNG
;
A
#
# COMPACT_ATOMS: atom_id res chain seq x y z
N MET A 1 23.68 -0.80 2.88
CA MET A 1 22.68 -1.80 2.47
C MET A 1 21.80 -1.22 1.37
N LYS A 2 21.59 -1.96 0.33
CA LYS A 2 20.76 -1.52 -0.81
C LYS A 2 20.33 -2.71 -1.64
N LYS A 3 19.20 -2.56 -2.35
CA LYS A 3 18.72 -3.55 -3.32
C LYS A 3 18.04 -2.82 -4.48
N LEU A 4 17.95 -3.48 -5.62
CA LEU A 4 17.00 -3.05 -6.64
C LEU A 4 15.61 -3.32 -6.10
N THR A 5 14.65 -2.47 -6.45
CA THR A 5 13.26 -2.65 -5.96
C THR A 5 12.67 -3.99 -6.38
N THR A 6 13.10 -4.52 -7.53
CA THR A 6 12.67 -5.83 -8.03
C THR A 6 13.24 -7.02 -7.25
N GLU A 7 14.26 -6.79 -6.43
CA GLU A 7 14.89 -7.83 -5.60
C GLU A 7 14.26 -7.95 -4.21
N LEU A 8 13.34 -7.05 -3.85
CA LEU A 8 12.65 -7.13 -2.55
C LEU A 8 11.79 -8.40 -2.50
N PRO A 9 11.79 -9.13 -1.37
CA PRO A 9 10.99 -10.35 -1.25
C PRO A 9 9.50 -10.11 -1.44
N THR A 10 8.83 -11.04 -2.12
CA THR A 10 7.37 -11.01 -2.29
C THR A 10 6.70 -11.39 -0.98
N ARG A 11 5.81 -10.52 -0.50
CA ARG A 11 4.98 -10.74 0.69
C ARG A 11 3.59 -11.21 0.33
N ILE A 12 2.96 -10.55 -0.65
CA ILE A 12 1.63 -10.87 -1.15
C ILE A 12 1.66 -10.79 -2.66
N GLU A 13 1.09 -11.79 -3.31
CA GLU A 13 0.85 -11.78 -4.75
C GLU A 13 -0.45 -12.52 -5.03
N ALA A 14 -1.52 -11.77 -5.32
CA ALA A 14 -2.84 -12.33 -5.55
C ALA A 14 -3.68 -11.37 -6.40
N GLY A 15 -4.31 -11.90 -7.45
CA GLY A 15 -5.21 -11.11 -8.30
C GLY A 15 -4.54 -9.91 -8.97
N GLY A 16 -3.24 -9.97 -9.20
CA GLY A 16 -2.48 -8.85 -9.76
C GLY A 16 -1.98 -7.84 -8.71
N VAL A 17 -2.43 -7.95 -7.46
CA VAL A 17 -1.90 -7.17 -6.34
C VAL A 17 -0.58 -7.78 -5.90
N CYS A 18 0.47 -7.00 -5.83
CA CYS A 18 1.78 -7.46 -5.41
C CYS A 18 2.43 -6.51 -4.42
N PHE A 19 2.77 -7.05 -3.25
CA PHE A 19 3.58 -6.36 -2.24
C PHE A 19 4.90 -7.07 -2.12
N GLN A 20 5.99 -6.37 -2.44
CA GLN A 20 7.35 -6.82 -2.18
C GLN A 20 7.92 -5.93 -1.10
N GLY A 21 8.60 -6.49 -0.11
CA GLY A 21 9.12 -5.64 0.96
C GLY A 21 10.04 -6.36 1.93
N GLU A 22 10.80 -5.57 2.66
CA GLU A 22 11.77 -6.04 3.63
C GLU A 22 11.90 -5.01 4.75
N ASP A 23 12.12 -5.47 5.97
CA ASP A 23 12.25 -4.57 7.13
C ASP A 23 13.71 -4.18 7.33
N TRP A 24 13.98 -2.87 7.31
CA TRP A 24 15.31 -2.31 7.52
C TRP A 24 15.26 -1.29 8.66
N GLY A 25 15.83 -1.63 9.79
CA GLY A 25 15.94 -0.70 10.93
C GLY A 25 14.59 -0.21 11.45
N GLY A 26 13.57 -1.07 11.49
CA GLY A 26 12.24 -0.71 11.97
C GLY A 26 11.31 -0.12 10.92
N ILE A 27 11.77 0.01 9.68
CA ILE A 27 10.98 0.53 8.55
C ILE A 27 10.83 -0.57 7.50
N ASN A 28 9.62 -0.81 7.06
CA ASN A 28 9.35 -1.67 5.93
C ASN A 28 9.57 -0.88 4.63
N VAL A 29 10.45 -1.37 3.79
CA VAL A 29 10.76 -0.79 2.48
C VAL A 29 10.06 -1.64 1.44
N ALA A 30 9.15 -1.06 0.66
CA ALA A 30 8.27 -1.83 -0.21
C ALA A 30 8.19 -1.31 -1.63
N ARG A 31 7.97 -2.26 -2.54
CA ARG A 31 7.48 -1.99 -3.89
C ARG A 31 6.05 -2.51 -3.95
N VAL A 32 5.12 -1.64 -4.28
CA VAL A 32 3.69 -1.94 -4.30
C VAL A 32 3.16 -1.81 -5.72
N ARG A 33 2.44 -2.84 -6.19
CA ARG A 33 1.81 -2.81 -7.51
C ARG A 33 0.35 -3.22 -7.39
N PHE A 34 -0.52 -2.47 -8.06
CA PHE A 34 -1.94 -2.79 -8.17
C PHE A 34 -2.35 -2.85 -9.64
N PRO A 35 -3.22 -3.79 -10.02
CA PRO A 35 -3.77 -3.82 -11.36
C PRO A 35 -4.85 -2.76 -11.55
N ALA A 36 -5.11 -2.37 -12.79
CA ALA A 36 -6.18 -1.46 -13.14
C ALA A 36 -7.50 -1.87 -12.48
N GLY A 37 -8.19 -0.92 -11.86
CA GLY A 37 -9.48 -1.14 -11.21
C GLY A 37 -9.39 -1.66 -9.78
N ALA A 38 -8.20 -1.85 -9.22
CA ALA A 38 -8.07 -2.32 -7.84
C ALA A 38 -8.60 -1.27 -6.86
N ASP A 39 -9.33 -1.74 -5.85
CA ASP A 39 -9.88 -0.92 -4.77
C ASP A 39 -9.58 -1.64 -3.45
N ALA A 40 -8.86 -0.99 -2.56
CA ALA A 40 -8.49 -1.57 -1.28
C ALA A 40 -9.65 -1.65 -0.29
N THR A 41 -10.71 -0.90 -0.50
CA THR A 41 -11.82 -0.78 0.46
C THR A 41 -12.38 -2.13 0.93
N PRO A 42 -12.71 -3.08 0.04
CA PRO A 42 -13.17 -4.40 0.50
C PRO A 42 -12.12 -5.17 1.29
N LEU A 43 -10.85 -4.95 1.01
CA LEU A 43 -9.74 -5.63 1.68
C LEU A 43 -9.49 -5.10 3.08
N LEU A 44 -9.92 -3.86 3.36
CA LEU A 44 -9.73 -3.20 4.65
C LEU A 44 -10.89 -3.45 5.61
N GLU A 45 -11.95 -4.12 5.17
CA GLU A 45 -13.07 -4.47 6.04
C GLU A 45 -12.59 -5.31 7.21
N GLY A 46 -12.99 -4.90 8.42
CA GLY A 46 -12.58 -5.54 9.67
C GLY A 46 -11.42 -4.83 10.36
N MET A 47 -10.72 -3.93 9.70
CA MET A 47 -9.79 -3.02 10.36
C MET A 47 -10.56 -1.88 11.04
N PRO A 48 -9.94 -1.14 12.01
CA PRO A 48 -10.62 -0.01 12.64
C PRO A 48 -11.19 0.96 11.61
N ASP A 49 -12.48 1.28 11.71
CA ASP A 49 -13.22 2.13 10.78
C ASP A 49 -13.23 1.59 9.33
N ASN A 50 -12.84 0.34 9.13
CA ASN A 50 -12.66 -0.29 7.81
C ASN A 50 -11.67 0.49 6.92
N LEU A 51 -10.66 1.08 7.54
CA LEU A 51 -9.61 1.86 6.89
C LEU A 51 -8.24 1.34 7.27
N CYS A 52 -7.25 1.61 6.43
CA CYS A 52 -5.86 1.29 6.72
C CYS A 52 -5.34 2.19 7.83
N GLN A 53 -4.83 1.58 8.90
CA GLN A 53 -4.28 2.31 10.05
C GLN A 53 -2.76 2.43 10.01
N CYS A 54 -2.12 1.83 9.03
CA CYS A 54 -0.67 1.93 8.86
C CYS A 54 -0.33 3.21 8.09
N PRO A 55 0.47 4.11 8.66
CA PRO A 55 0.90 5.28 7.88
C PRO A 55 1.90 4.88 6.82
N HIS A 56 1.90 5.60 5.71
CA HIS A 56 2.79 5.35 4.59
C HIS A 56 3.43 6.64 4.08
N TRP A 57 4.70 6.54 3.73
CA TRP A 57 5.46 7.56 3.01
C TRP A 57 5.94 6.95 1.71
N GLY A 58 5.90 7.67 0.62
CA GLY A 58 6.37 7.07 -0.63
C GLY A 58 6.37 8.00 -1.81
N THR A 59 6.59 7.37 -2.97
CA THR A 59 6.52 8.04 -4.27
C THR A 59 5.86 7.12 -5.28
N VAL A 60 5.01 7.68 -6.11
CA VAL A 60 4.37 6.95 -7.21
C VAL A 60 5.34 6.86 -8.37
N VAL A 61 5.58 5.65 -8.86
CA VAL A 61 6.48 5.38 -9.98
C VAL A 61 5.70 5.32 -11.30
N LYS A 62 4.50 4.73 -11.26
CA LYS A 62 3.66 4.52 -12.44
C LYS A 62 2.19 4.67 -12.09
N GLY A 63 1.46 5.36 -12.94
CA GLY A 63 0.03 5.54 -12.77
C GLY A 63 -0.34 6.62 -11.76
N SER A 64 -1.53 6.49 -11.21
CA SER A 64 -2.08 7.41 -10.21
C SER A 64 -2.87 6.63 -9.19
N ILE A 65 -2.99 7.16 -7.98
CA ILE A 65 -3.78 6.55 -6.91
C ILE A 65 -4.69 7.59 -6.26
N HIS A 66 -5.93 7.19 -6.02
CA HIS A 66 -6.92 8.02 -5.33
C HIS A 66 -6.98 7.59 -3.88
N VAL A 67 -6.81 8.53 -2.96
CA VAL A 67 -6.79 8.30 -1.52
C VAL A 67 -7.97 9.00 -0.89
N THR A 68 -8.72 8.29 -0.04
CA THR A 68 -9.83 8.83 0.74
C THR A 68 -9.47 8.70 2.21
N TYR A 69 -9.58 9.82 2.95
CA TYR A 69 -9.23 9.89 4.36
C TYR A 69 -10.47 9.76 5.26
N THR A 70 -10.23 9.57 6.56
CA THR A 70 -11.28 9.40 7.58
C THR A 70 -12.35 10.50 7.55
N ASP A 71 -11.96 11.74 7.29
CA ASP A 71 -12.88 12.88 7.24
C ASP A 71 -13.63 13.00 5.91
N GLY A 72 -13.42 12.05 4.99
CA GLY A 72 -14.06 12.03 3.68
C GLY A 72 -13.35 12.87 2.62
N THR A 73 -12.26 13.56 2.97
CA THR A 73 -11.47 14.28 1.96
C THR A 73 -10.72 13.28 1.08
N GLU A 74 -10.46 13.69 -0.16
CA GLU A 74 -9.79 12.85 -1.15
C GLU A 74 -8.62 13.62 -1.76
N GLU A 75 -7.60 12.87 -2.19
CA GLU A 75 -6.54 13.41 -3.03
C GLU A 75 -6.09 12.36 -4.03
N THR A 76 -5.51 12.82 -5.13
CA THR A 76 -4.91 11.96 -6.15
C THR A 76 -3.41 12.21 -6.17
N VAL A 77 -2.64 11.12 -6.09
CA VAL A 77 -1.18 11.18 -6.21
C VAL A 77 -0.78 10.60 -7.56
N ASN A 78 -0.02 11.38 -8.33
CA ASN A 78 0.39 11.01 -9.68
C ASN A 78 1.87 10.56 -9.72
N ALA A 79 2.25 9.86 -10.78
CA ALA A 79 3.62 9.44 -11.00
C ALA A 79 4.58 10.63 -10.85
N GLY A 80 5.68 10.43 -10.12
CA GLY A 80 6.66 11.46 -9.84
C GLY A 80 6.39 12.28 -8.59
N GLU A 81 5.23 12.14 -7.98
CA GLU A 81 4.89 12.84 -6.74
C GLU A 81 5.25 12.01 -5.52
N VAL A 82 5.57 12.68 -4.43
CA VAL A 82 5.79 12.05 -3.13
C VAL A 82 4.56 12.25 -2.25
N TYR A 83 4.31 11.30 -1.33
CA TYR A 83 3.10 11.35 -0.50
C TYR A 83 3.38 10.95 0.94
N TYR A 84 2.50 11.38 1.83
CA TYR A 84 2.34 10.85 3.17
C TYR A 84 0.85 10.60 3.40
N TRP A 85 0.51 9.36 3.80
CA TRP A 85 -0.84 9.00 4.18
C TRP A 85 -0.89 8.69 5.67
N PRO A 86 -1.55 9.52 6.48
CA PRO A 86 -1.72 9.22 7.91
C PRO A 86 -2.63 8.01 8.10
N PRO A 87 -2.66 7.42 9.31
CA PRO A 87 -3.63 6.37 9.64
C PRO A 87 -5.06 6.82 9.32
N GLY A 88 -5.88 5.89 8.83
CA GLY A 88 -7.26 6.17 8.48
C GLY A 88 -7.44 6.59 7.01
N HIS A 89 -7.01 5.72 6.09
CA HIS A 89 -7.18 5.96 4.65
C HIS A 89 -7.58 4.67 3.92
N THR A 90 -8.18 4.85 2.75
CA THR A 90 -8.34 3.78 1.76
C THR A 90 -7.92 4.30 0.39
N VAL A 91 -7.58 3.39 -0.52
CA VAL A 91 -7.03 3.75 -1.83
C VAL A 91 -7.69 2.94 -2.94
N ARG A 92 -7.74 3.53 -4.14
CA ARG A 92 -8.16 2.85 -5.37
C ARG A 92 -7.37 3.37 -6.55
N VAL A 93 -7.23 2.55 -7.57
CA VAL A 93 -6.55 2.93 -8.81
C VAL A 93 -7.45 2.62 -10.01
N ASP A 94 -7.35 3.45 -11.04
CA ASP A 94 -8.08 3.25 -12.30
C ASP A 94 -7.24 2.49 -13.31
N GLU A 95 -5.93 2.68 -13.30
CA GLU A 95 -4.97 2.06 -14.21
C GLU A 95 -3.91 1.31 -13.42
N ASP A 96 -3.06 0.56 -14.12
CA ASP A 96 -1.94 -0.13 -13.50
C ASP A 96 -1.07 0.85 -12.72
N TYR A 97 -0.70 0.46 -11.51
CA TYR A 97 -0.06 1.34 -10.52
C TYR A 97 1.18 0.68 -9.93
N GLU A 98 2.20 1.49 -9.71
CA GLU A 98 3.39 1.09 -8.97
C GLU A 98 3.91 2.24 -8.11
N ALA A 99 4.33 1.91 -6.89
CA ALA A 99 4.92 2.87 -5.96
C ALA A 99 6.04 2.24 -5.16
N ILE A 100 6.92 3.09 -4.64
CA ILE A 100 7.89 2.74 -3.61
C ILE A 100 7.39 3.37 -2.32
N GLU A 101 7.29 2.57 -1.26
CA GLU A 101 6.58 2.96 -0.06
C GLU A 101 7.35 2.53 1.19
N PHE A 102 7.33 3.38 2.21
CA PHE A 102 7.99 3.15 3.49
C PHE A 102 6.95 3.22 4.61
N SER A 103 7.01 2.27 5.53
CA SER A 103 6.02 2.17 6.59
C SER A 103 6.67 1.62 7.87
N PRO A 104 6.16 1.94 9.06
CA PRO A 104 6.63 1.30 10.29
C PRO A 104 6.46 -0.22 10.18
N SER A 105 7.51 -0.97 10.49
CA SER A 105 7.54 -2.43 10.27
C SER A 105 6.45 -3.19 11.02
N ASP A 106 6.18 -2.83 12.28
CA ASP A 106 5.18 -3.51 13.12
C ASP A 106 3.77 -3.29 12.59
N GLN A 107 3.43 -2.07 12.23
CA GLN A 107 2.12 -1.73 11.67
C GLN A 107 1.93 -2.30 10.27
N MET A 108 3.00 -2.33 9.48
CA MET A 108 2.96 -2.94 8.15
C MET A 108 2.76 -4.45 8.24
N ALA A 109 3.36 -5.12 9.24
CA ALA A 109 3.15 -6.54 9.46
C ALA A 109 1.68 -6.86 9.77
N GLU A 110 1.04 -6.04 10.61
CA GLU A 110 -0.39 -6.20 10.90
C GLU A 110 -1.24 -6.02 9.65
N LEU A 111 -0.94 -5.02 8.83
CA LEU A 111 -1.64 -4.78 7.57
C LEU A 111 -1.46 -5.96 6.62
N MET A 112 -0.23 -6.45 6.45
CA MET A 112 0.04 -7.58 5.56
C MET A 112 -0.70 -8.84 6.00
N ASN A 113 -0.76 -9.12 7.30
CA ASN A 113 -1.51 -10.26 7.83
C ASN A 113 -3.00 -10.13 7.52
N HIS A 114 -3.56 -8.94 7.70
CA HIS A 114 -4.98 -8.69 7.40
C HIS A 114 -5.29 -8.86 5.91
N LEU A 115 -4.49 -8.22 5.04
CA LEU A 115 -4.67 -8.30 3.59
C LEU A 115 -4.49 -9.72 3.07
N SER A 116 -3.51 -10.44 3.59
CA SER A 116 -3.23 -11.83 3.20
C SER A 116 -4.43 -12.72 3.52
N ALA A 117 -5.04 -12.56 4.69
CA ALA A 117 -6.24 -13.31 5.09
C ALA A 117 -7.43 -12.99 4.15
N LYS A 118 -7.61 -11.73 3.77
CA LYS A 118 -8.68 -11.32 2.85
C LYS A 118 -8.46 -11.85 1.43
N LEU A 119 -7.24 -11.80 0.94
CA LEU A 119 -6.91 -12.21 -0.44
C LEU A 119 -6.90 -13.73 -0.60
N ASN A 120 -6.55 -14.47 0.47
CA ASN A 120 -6.46 -15.93 0.45
C ASN A 120 -7.65 -16.62 1.12
N GLY A 121 -8.49 -15.87 1.76
CA GLY A 121 -9.68 -16.35 2.42
C GLY A 121 -10.90 -16.23 1.57
#